data_9cad8e421ca0822e81c08a515a2e9d38
#
_entry.id   9cad8e421ca0822e81c08a515a2e9d38
#
_cell.length_a   1.000
_cell.length_b   1.000
_cell.length_c   1.000
_cell.angle_alpha   90.00
_cell.angle_beta   90.00
_cell.angle_gamma   90.00
#
_symmetry.space_group_name_H-M   'P 1'
#
loop_
_entity.id
_entity.type
_entity.pdbx_description
1 polymer ?
#
loop_
_entity_poly.entity_id
_entity_poly.type
_entity_poly.pdbx_seq_one_letter_code
_entity_poly.pdbx_strand_id
1 'polypeptide(L)'
;RLLRFPSAIKIDTFARGRVELLKFKVLPEFELDGMSVSQITDKYRCDVLFCAIESKTTLSIPGGDHLVHNGDFISIIATPKNTALFFKKIGLKTHQVKNTLIIGGGTISYYLAKALSDLKISVKIIDKNKERCEELSEMLPNATIICGDGTDRALLMEEGLSTVESFVTLTNMDEENIFLSLSAKNMTQAKL
;
A
#
# COMPACT_ATOMS: atom_id res chain seq x y z
N ARG A 1 -5.19 1.66 3.31
CA ARG A 1 -4.64 0.61 4.22
C ARG A 1 -3.38 -0.01 3.65
N LEU A 2 -3.36 -0.41 2.38
CA LEU A 2 -2.16 -0.94 1.71
C LEU A 2 -0.97 0.03 1.75
N LEU A 3 -1.21 1.34 1.80
CA LEU A 3 -0.15 2.34 1.93
C LEU A 3 0.57 2.34 3.28
N ARG A 4 0.00 1.69 4.31
CA ARG A 4 0.68 1.45 5.60
C ARG A 4 1.69 0.32 5.54
N PHE A 5 1.44 -0.66 4.66
CA PHE A 5 2.27 -1.85 4.49
C PHE A 5 2.53 -2.08 3.01
N PRO A 6 3.51 -1.38 2.42
CA PRO A 6 3.78 -1.47 0.99
C PRO A 6 4.08 -2.89 0.49
N SER A 7 4.63 -3.75 1.35
CA SER A 7 4.91 -5.16 1.03
C SER A 7 3.69 -6.08 1.19
N ALA A 8 2.57 -5.58 1.74
CA ALA A 8 1.34 -6.35 1.80
C ALA A 8 0.70 -6.42 0.42
N ILE A 9 0.27 -7.64 0.06
CA ILE A 9 -0.45 -7.88 -1.19
C ILE A 9 -1.94 -7.64 -0.99
N LYS A 10 -2.44 -8.03 0.19
CA LYS A 10 -3.86 -7.93 0.53
C LYS A 10 -4.03 -7.65 2.02
N ILE A 11 -4.98 -6.78 2.36
CA ILE A 11 -5.39 -6.51 3.75
C ILE A 11 -6.91 -6.52 3.79
N ASP A 12 -7.49 -7.50 4.45
CA ASP A 12 -8.91 -7.55 4.78
C ASP A 12 -9.10 -7.23 6.26
N THR A 13 -10.17 -6.54 6.60
CA THR A 13 -10.44 -6.18 8.01
C THR A 13 -11.77 -6.74 8.46
N PHE A 14 -11.79 -7.24 9.69
CA PHE A 14 -12.94 -7.86 10.33
C PHE A 14 -13.26 -7.16 11.66
N ALA A 15 -14.44 -7.49 12.21
CA ALA A 15 -14.87 -7.00 13.50
C ALA A 15 -14.76 -5.46 13.65
N ARG A 16 -15.22 -4.70 12.66
CA ARG A 16 -15.15 -3.22 12.60
C ARG A 16 -13.72 -2.69 12.69
N GLY A 17 -12.76 -3.37 12.05
CA GLY A 17 -11.37 -2.96 12.00
C GLY A 17 -10.53 -3.36 13.21
N ARG A 18 -11.07 -4.18 14.13
CA ARG A 18 -10.32 -4.68 15.28
C ARG A 18 -9.35 -5.80 14.94
N VAL A 19 -9.61 -6.51 13.85
CA VAL A 19 -8.79 -7.62 13.37
C VAL A 19 -8.48 -7.43 11.88
N GLU A 20 -7.26 -7.73 11.50
CA GLU A 20 -6.78 -7.68 10.11
C GLU A 20 -6.30 -9.06 9.68
N LEU A 21 -6.71 -9.50 8.48
CA LEU A 21 -6.08 -10.58 7.74
C LEU A 21 -5.15 -9.94 6.72
N LEU A 22 -3.88 -10.21 6.83
CA LEU A 22 -2.86 -9.61 5.98
C LEU A 22 -2.07 -10.70 5.26
N LYS A 23 -1.99 -10.61 3.92
CA LYS A 23 -1.16 -11.47 3.07
C LYS A 23 0.08 -10.72 2.61
N PHE A 24 1.25 -11.30 2.82
CA PHE A 24 2.53 -10.74 2.38
C PHE A 24 3.45 -11.82 1.83
N LYS A 25 4.39 -11.40 0.99
CA LYS A 25 5.44 -12.27 0.45
C LYS A 25 6.63 -12.28 1.38
N VAL A 26 7.20 -13.46 1.65
CA VAL A 26 8.45 -13.59 2.40
C VAL A 26 9.60 -13.12 1.52
N LEU A 27 10.31 -12.11 1.99
CA LEU A 27 11.47 -11.53 1.33
C LEU A 27 12.74 -11.93 2.09
N PRO A 28 13.89 -12.04 1.40
CA PRO A 28 15.15 -12.41 2.03
C PRO A 28 15.55 -11.54 3.23
N GLU A 29 15.21 -10.24 3.17
CA GLU A 29 15.49 -9.28 4.24
C GLU A 29 14.69 -9.50 5.53
N PHE A 30 13.70 -10.39 5.54
CA PHE A 30 12.93 -10.70 6.75
C PHE A 30 13.60 -11.73 7.63
N GLU A 31 14.64 -12.40 7.13
CA GLU A 31 15.37 -13.45 7.86
C GLU A 31 14.46 -14.56 8.42
N LEU A 32 13.42 -14.91 7.66
CA LEU A 32 12.45 -15.96 8.04
C LEU A 32 12.74 -17.28 7.35
N ASP A 33 13.65 -17.31 6.38
CA ASP A 33 13.96 -18.49 5.57
C ASP A 33 14.44 -19.66 6.42
N GLY A 34 13.82 -20.82 6.25
CA GLY A 34 14.13 -22.03 6.99
C GLY A 34 13.69 -22.04 8.46
N MET A 35 13.02 -21.01 8.93
CA MET A 35 12.45 -21.00 10.29
C MET A 35 11.08 -21.67 10.32
N SER A 36 10.79 -22.42 11.40
CA SER A 36 9.44 -22.91 11.65
C SER A 36 8.53 -21.81 12.20
N VAL A 37 7.21 -21.97 12.05
CA VAL A 37 6.22 -21.04 12.59
C VAL A 37 6.39 -20.87 14.10
N SER A 38 6.67 -21.94 14.85
CA SER A 38 6.97 -21.86 16.29
C SER A 38 8.21 -21.04 16.56
N GLN A 39 9.30 -21.25 15.82
CA GLN A 39 10.54 -20.47 15.99
C GLN A 39 10.31 -18.98 15.70
N ILE A 40 9.50 -18.65 14.67
CA ILE A 40 9.14 -17.26 14.36
C ILE A 40 8.34 -16.65 15.49
N THR A 41 7.34 -17.37 16.01
CA THR A 41 6.49 -16.90 17.10
C THR A 41 7.31 -16.64 18.37
N ASP A 42 8.19 -17.57 18.73
CA ASP A 42 9.05 -17.47 19.91
C ASP A 42 10.09 -16.35 19.79
N LYS A 43 10.72 -16.22 18.62
CA LYS A 43 11.73 -15.18 18.34
C LYS A 43 11.15 -13.79 18.44
N TYR A 44 10.01 -13.59 17.78
CA TYR A 44 9.43 -12.24 17.64
C TYR A 44 8.40 -11.90 18.73
N ARG A 45 7.87 -12.88 19.45
CA ARG A 45 6.90 -12.71 20.56
C ARG A 45 5.82 -11.69 20.23
N CYS A 46 5.08 -11.96 19.16
CA CYS A 46 3.95 -11.15 18.71
C CYS A 46 2.70 -12.03 18.64
N ASP A 47 1.58 -11.49 19.10
CA ASP A 47 0.28 -12.18 19.00
C ASP A 47 -0.24 -12.10 17.56
N VAL A 48 0.31 -12.95 16.71
CA VAL A 48 -0.10 -13.13 15.32
C VAL A 48 -0.43 -14.60 15.08
N LEU A 49 -1.51 -14.86 14.38
CA LEU A 49 -1.90 -16.20 13.96
C LEU A 49 -1.54 -16.41 12.49
N PHE A 50 -0.70 -17.39 12.22
CA PHE A 50 -0.40 -17.82 10.86
C PHE A 50 -1.56 -18.69 10.35
N CYS A 51 -2.31 -18.21 9.36
CA CYS A 51 -3.54 -18.87 8.89
C CYS A 51 -3.31 -19.71 7.65
N ALA A 52 -2.44 -19.26 6.77
CA ALA A 52 -2.12 -19.97 5.55
C ALA A 52 -0.72 -19.62 5.07
N ILE A 53 -0.05 -20.61 4.49
CA ILE A 53 1.21 -20.45 3.76
C ILE A 53 0.99 -21.02 2.36
N GLU A 54 1.24 -20.18 1.35
CA GLU A 54 1.14 -20.52 -0.05
C GLU A 54 2.55 -20.51 -0.64
N SER A 55 3.05 -21.68 -0.96
CA SER A 55 4.28 -21.90 -1.71
C SER A 55 3.95 -22.06 -3.20
N LYS A 56 4.95 -22.19 -4.06
CA LYS A 56 4.75 -22.28 -5.52
C LYS A 56 3.73 -23.32 -5.98
N THR A 57 3.56 -24.40 -5.22
CA THR A 57 2.76 -25.57 -5.62
C THR A 57 1.70 -25.97 -4.60
N THR A 58 1.73 -25.40 -3.39
CA THR A 58 0.87 -25.84 -2.29
C THR A 58 0.33 -24.67 -1.48
N LEU A 59 -0.91 -24.79 -1.06
CA LEU A 59 -1.54 -23.94 -0.04
C LEU A 59 -1.80 -24.82 1.19
N SER A 60 -1.27 -24.42 2.34
CA SER A 60 -1.41 -25.18 3.59
C SER A 60 -1.84 -24.28 4.75
N ILE A 61 -2.55 -24.86 5.70
CA ILE A 61 -2.75 -24.29 7.04
C ILE A 61 -1.55 -24.76 7.88
N PRO A 62 -0.64 -23.84 8.30
CA PRO A 62 0.59 -24.25 8.92
C PRO A 62 0.39 -24.74 10.35
N GLY A 63 1.05 -25.83 10.70
CA GLY A 63 1.35 -26.19 12.09
C GLY A 63 2.58 -25.44 12.61
N GLY A 64 2.90 -25.62 13.89
CA GLY A 64 4.05 -24.96 14.51
C GLY A 64 5.41 -25.37 13.91
N ASP A 65 5.51 -26.56 13.37
CA ASP A 65 6.68 -27.18 12.72
C ASP A 65 6.85 -26.82 11.24
N HIS A 66 5.83 -26.16 10.65
CA HIS A 66 5.86 -25.78 9.24
C HIS A 66 7.00 -24.79 8.96
N LEU A 67 7.87 -25.13 8.00
CA LEU A 67 8.99 -24.27 7.60
C LEU A 67 8.55 -23.21 6.60
N VAL A 68 9.03 -22.02 6.79
CA VAL A 68 8.80 -20.87 5.92
C VAL A 68 10.00 -20.68 5.00
N HIS A 69 9.75 -20.39 3.72
CA HIS A 69 10.81 -20.15 2.74
C HIS A 69 10.66 -18.80 2.03
N ASN A 70 11.79 -18.28 1.56
CA ASN A 70 11.80 -17.08 0.73
C ASN A 70 10.92 -17.27 -0.51
N GLY A 71 10.07 -16.30 -0.77
CA GLY A 71 9.13 -16.33 -1.88
C GLY A 71 7.75 -16.89 -1.55
N ASP A 72 7.55 -17.52 -0.38
CA ASP A 72 6.25 -17.93 0.10
C ASP A 72 5.34 -16.75 0.37
N PHE A 73 4.02 -16.95 0.24
CA PHE A 73 3.02 -15.99 0.66
C PHE A 73 2.42 -16.44 1.99
N ILE A 74 2.56 -15.60 3.00
CA ILE A 74 2.02 -15.87 4.33
C ILE A 74 0.79 -15.01 4.56
N SER A 75 -0.26 -15.62 5.07
CA SER A 75 -1.46 -14.94 5.57
C SER A 75 -1.48 -15.02 7.10
N ILE A 76 -1.51 -13.86 7.74
CA ILE A 76 -1.60 -13.74 9.19
C ILE A 76 -2.88 -13.03 9.61
N ILE A 77 -3.41 -13.40 10.78
CA ILE A 77 -4.47 -12.68 11.47
C ILE A 77 -3.89 -12.07 12.74
N ALA A 78 -4.14 -10.77 12.94
CA ALA A 78 -3.74 -10.07 14.15
C ALA A 78 -4.57 -8.79 14.35
N THR A 79 -4.40 -8.14 15.50
CA THR A 79 -4.86 -6.76 15.66
C THR A 79 -3.96 -5.82 14.86
N PRO A 80 -4.44 -4.62 14.43
CA PRO A 80 -3.61 -3.65 13.73
C PRO A 80 -2.31 -3.29 14.46
N LYS A 81 -2.36 -3.28 15.79
CA LYS A 81 -1.19 -3.03 16.66
C LYS A 81 -0.17 -4.17 16.55
N ASN A 82 -0.61 -5.41 16.67
CA ASN A 82 0.26 -6.59 16.61
C ASN A 82 0.81 -6.83 15.20
N THR A 83 0.01 -6.57 14.16
CA THR A 83 0.48 -6.56 12.76
C THR A 83 1.65 -5.59 12.59
N ALA A 84 1.50 -4.34 13.02
CA ALA A 84 2.55 -3.33 12.91
C ALA A 84 3.80 -3.70 13.71
N LEU A 85 3.62 -4.26 14.91
CA LEU A 85 4.73 -4.72 15.76
C LEU A 85 5.48 -5.89 15.13
N PHE A 86 4.77 -6.87 14.58
CA PHE A 86 5.36 -8.03 13.90
C PHE A 86 6.20 -7.58 12.71
N PHE A 87 5.63 -6.74 11.83
CA PHE A 87 6.38 -6.24 10.65
C PHE A 87 7.61 -5.43 11.04
N LYS A 88 7.51 -4.59 12.07
CA LYS A 88 8.67 -3.86 12.59
C LYS A 88 9.77 -4.81 13.06
N LYS A 89 9.41 -5.90 13.73
CA LYS A 89 10.37 -6.86 14.30
C LYS A 89 11.03 -7.75 13.23
N ILE A 90 10.32 -8.15 12.18
CA ILE A 90 10.91 -8.90 11.06
C ILE A 90 11.74 -8.02 10.11
N GLY A 91 11.99 -6.77 10.48
CA GLY A 91 12.84 -5.87 9.69
C GLY A 91 12.12 -5.22 8.51
N LEU A 92 10.81 -5.44 8.35
CA LEU A 92 10.05 -4.67 7.39
C LEU A 92 10.10 -3.20 7.84
N LYS A 93 10.85 -2.39 7.13
CA LYS A 93 10.70 -0.95 7.24
C LYS A 93 9.25 -0.66 6.82
N THR A 94 8.36 -0.51 7.79
CA THR A 94 7.01 0.01 7.54
C THR A 94 7.20 1.47 7.14
N HIS A 95 7.68 1.67 5.91
CA HIS A 95 7.71 2.99 5.34
C HIS A 95 6.25 3.32 5.05
N GLN A 96 5.60 3.93 6.03
CA GLN A 96 4.34 4.58 5.74
C GLN A 96 4.61 5.54 4.58
N VAL A 97 3.88 5.37 3.50
CA VAL A 97 3.92 6.27 2.35
C VAL A 97 3.80 7.70 2.88
N LYS A 98 4.73 8.56 2.51
CA LYS A 98 4.77 9.96 2.95
C LYS A 98 4.09 10.89 1.98
N ASN A 99 4.06 10.50 0.70
CA ASN A 99 3.47 11.30 -0.36
C ASN A 99 2.73 10.45 -1.38
N THR A 100 1.68 11.02 -1.94
CA THR A 100 0.83 10.35 -2.93
C THR A 100 0.50 11.35 -4.05
N LEU A 101 0.63 10.90 -5.29
CA LEU A 101 0.16 11.60 -6.48
C LEU A 101 -1.12 10.91 -6.99
N ILE A 102 -2.20 11.65 -7.11
CA ILE A 102 -3.51 11.18 -7.57
C ILE A 102 -3.82 11.81 -8.92
N ILE A 103 -4.20 11.03 -9.90
CA ILE A 103 -4.66 11.49 -11.20
C ILE A 103 -6.18 11.37 -11.26
N GLY A 104 -6.84 12.49 -11.49
CA GLY A 104 -8.29 12.65 -11.47
C GLY A 104 -8.81 13.20 -10.14
N GLY A 105 -9.55 14.31 -10.20
CA GLY A 105 -10.09 15.07 -9.07
C GLY A 105 -11.55 14.72 -8.73
N GLY A 106 -12.01 13.51 -9.03
CA GLY A 106 -13.38 13.09 -8.78
C GLY A 106 -13.75 12.99 -7.29
N THR A 107 -14.97 12.55 -7.02
CA THR A 107 -15.49 12.38 -5.64
C THR A 107 -14.65 11.39 -4.83
N ILE A 108 -14.19 10.30 -5.45
CA ILE A 108 -13.34 9.29 -4.78
C ILE A 108 -12.01 9.91 -4.38
N SER A 109 -11.40 10.71 -5.27
CA SER A 109 -10.12 11.41 -5.01
C SER A 109 -10.24 12.38 -3.82
N TYR A 110 -11.35 13.11 -3.71
CA TYR A 110 -11.61 13.98 -2.57
C TYR A 110 -11.61 13.22 -1.24
N TYR A 111 -12.39 12.13 -1.13
CA TYR A 111 -12.44 11.34 0.10
C TYR A 111 -11.12 10.64 0.40
N LEU A 112 -10.43 10.16 -0.63
CA LEU A 112 -9.11 9.54 -0.48
C LEU A 112 -8.09 10.57 0.04
N ALA A 113 -8.02 11.75 -0.57
CA ALA A 113 -7.11 12.81 -0.16
C ALA A 113 -7.36 13.25 1.29
N LYS A 114 -8.62 13.41 1.69
CA LYS A 114 -8.99 13.71 3.07
C LYS A 114 -8.49 12.63 4.04
N ALA A 115 -8.74 11.36 3.74
CA ALA A 115 -8.30 10.24 4.57
C ALA A 115 -6.77 10.12 4.64
N LEU A 116 -6.05 10.44 3.56
CA LEU A 116 -4.59 10.44 3.53
C LEU A 116 -4.01 11.61 4.32
N SER A 117 -4.62 12.79 4.22
CA SER A 117 -4.23 13.98 5.01
C SER A 117 -4.36 13.73 6.52
N ASP A 118 -5.42 13.05 6.95
CA ASP A 118 -5.61 12.64 8.35
C ASP A 118 -4.48 11.71 8.84
N LEU A 119 -3.91 10.92 7.94
CA LEU A 119 -2.75 10.05 8.19
C LEU A 119 -1.40 10.77 8.05
N LYS A 120 -1.40 12.10 7.84
CA LYS A 120 -0.19 12.92 7.59
C LYS A 120 0.59 12.52 6.34
N ILE A 121 -0.10 12.01 5.34
CA ILE A 121 0.45 11.71 4.02
C ILE A 121 0.22 12.96 3.15
N SER A 122 1.28 13.47 2.53
CA SER A 122 1.20 14.59 1.58
C SER A 122 0.49 14.14 0.31
N VAL A 123 -0.48 14.92 -0.16
CA VAL A 123 -1.28 14.57 -1.34
C VAL A 123 -1.13 15.64 -2.40
N LYS A 124 -0.86 15.21 -3.63
CA LYS A 124 -1.01 16.01 -4.85
C LYS A 124 -2.13 15.41 -5.69
N ILE A 125 -2.97 16.24 -6.28
CA ILE A 125 -4.04 15.82 -7.21
C ILE A 125 -3.83 16.59 -8.52
N ILE A 126 -3.82 15.85 -9.64
CA ILE A 126 -3.82 16.44 -10.98
C ILE A 126 -5.18 16.20 -11.61
N ASP A 127 -5.84 17.25 -12.07
CA ASP A 127 -7.07 17.16 -12.84
C ASP A 127 -7.07 18.18 -13.98
N LYS A 128 -7.64 17.81 -15.13
CA LYS A 128 -7.69 18.70 -16.30
C LYS A 128 -8.81 19.75 -16.25
N ASN A 129 -9.81 19.54 -15.39
CA ASN A 129 -10.94 20.46 -15.25
C ASN A 129 -10.59 21.58 -14.27
N LYS A 130 -10.46 22.80 -14.79
CA LYS A 130 -10.09 23.98 -14.02
C LYS A 130 -11.06 24.30 -12.89
N GLU A 131 -12.37 24.26 -13.15
CA GLU A 131 -13.41 24.51 -12.14
C GLU A 131 -13.31 23.51 -11.00
N ARG A 132 -13.07 22.24 -11.35
CA ARG A 132 -12.88 21.18 -10.36
C ARG A 132 -11.62 21.37 -9.52
N CYS A 133 -10.54 21.84 -10.12
CA CYS A 133 -9.31 22.17 -9.39
C CYS A 133 -9.53 23.31 -8.40
N GLU A 134 -10.27 24.34 -8.78
CA GLU A 134 -10.63 25.47 -7.91
C GLU A 134 -11.46 24.97 -6.71
N GLU A 135 -12.53 24.19 -6.94
CA GLU A 135 -13.31 23.58 -5.88
C GLU A 135 -12.48 22.72 -4.92
N LEU A 136 -11.61 21.86 -5.46
CA LEU A 136 -10.79 20.98 -4.64
C LEU A 136 -9.77 21.75 -3.80
N SER A 137 -9.22 22.85 -4.32
CA SER A 137 -8.25 23.66 -3.56
C SER A 137 -8.90 24.34 -2.36
N GLU A 138 -10.18 24.71 -2.46
CA GLU A 138 -10.94 25.24 -1.33
C GLU A 138 -11.30 24.16 -0.30
N MET A 139 -11.68 22.95 -0.80
CA MET A 139 -12.13 21.84 0.04
C MET A 139 -11.00 21.06 0.72
N LEU A 140 -9.78 21.11 0.16
CA LEU A 140 -8.61 20.34 0.59
C LEU A 140 -7.40 21.23 0.85
N PRO A 141 -7.41 22.08 1.89
CA PRO A 141 -6.35 23.07 2.13
C PRO A 141 -4.97 22.44 2.42
N ASN A 142 -4.93 21.14 2.74
CA ASN A 142 -3.69 20.39 3.00
C ASN A 142 -3.21 19.55 1.80
N ALA A 143 -3.88 19.62 0.66
CA ALA A 143 -3.46 18.98 -0.57
C ALA A 143 -2.99 20.00 -1.60
N THR A 144 -2.04 19.62 -2.46
CA THR A 144 -1.64 20.43 -3.61
C THR A 144 -2.51 20.03 -4.80
N ILE A 145 -3.23 21.00 -5.37
CA ILE A 145 -4.06 20.78 -6.55
C ILE A 145 -3.40 21.38 -7.77
N ILE A 146 -3.28 20.61 -8.82
CA ILE A 146 -2.61 20.98 -10.06
C ILE A 146 -3.61 20.84 -11.20
N CYS A 147 -3.83 21.94 -11.94
CA CYS A 147 -4.68 21.91 -13.12
C CYS A 147 -3.82 21.55 -14.34
N GLY A 148 -4.03 20.34 -14.86
CA GLY A 148 -3.27 19.85 -16.00
C GLY A 148 -3.71 18.47 -16.47
N ASP A 149 -3.14 18.04 -17.60
CA ASP A 149 -3.42 16.73 -18.17
C ASP A 149 -2.56 15.66 -17.48
N GLY A 150 -3.20 14.74 -16.75
CA GLY A 150 -2.52 13.64 -16.08
C GLY A 150 -1.87 12.61 -17.02
N THR A 151 -2.10 12.71 -18.34
CA THR A 151 -1.41 11.90 -19.35
C THR A 151 -0.12 12.54 -19.85
N ASP A 152 0.10 13.83 -19.55
CA ASP A 152 1.32 14.54 -19.91
C ASP A 152 2.51 14.08 -19.05
N ARG A 153 3.42 13.36 -19.67
CA ARG A 153 4.62 12.84 -19.01
C ARG A 153 5.53 13.93 -18.46
N ALA A 154 5.64 15.08 -19.16
CA ALA A 154 6.49 16.16 -18.70
C ALA A 154 5.93 16.74 -17.40
N LEU A 155 4.63 17.01 -17.35
CA LEU A 155 3.93 17.44 -16.15
C LEU A 155 4.09 16.44 -14.99
N LEU A 156 3.90 15.15 -15.26
CA LEU A 156 4.06 14.11 -14.22
C LEU A 156 5.47 14.08 -13.63
N MET A 157 6.49 14.25 -14.47
CA MET A 157 7.89 14.27 -14.01
C MET A 157 8.20 15.55 -13.23
N GLU A 158 7.71 16.71 -13.65
CA GLU A 158 7.83 17.98 -12.95
C GLU A 158 7.19 17.91 -11.56
N GLU A 159 6.01 17.27 -11.47
CA GLU A 159 5.28 17.12 -10.22
C GLU A 159 5.81 16.01 -9.31
N GLY A 160 6.87 15.33 -9.73
CA GLY A 160 7.66 14.44 -8.90
C GLY A 160 7.27 12.97 -8.99
N LEU A 161 6.74 12.50 -10.13
CA LEU A 161 6.41 11.09 -10.36
C LEU A 161 7.59 10.15 -10.03
N SER A 162 8.82 10.57 -10.29
CA SER A 162 10.03 9.76 -10.03
C SER A 162 10.32 9.53 -8.54
N THR A 163 9.83 10.42 -7.67
CA THR A 163 10.11 10.42 -6.22
C THR A 163 8.88 10.13 -5.37
N VAL A 164 7.71 10.03 -5.99
CA VAL A 164 6.47 9.73 -5.27
C VAL A 164 6.49 8.29 -4.76
N GLU A 165 5.98 8.09 -3.55
CA GLU A 165 5.91 6.76 -2.92
C GLU A 165 4.61 6.02 -3.21
N SER A 166 3.55 6.74 -3.61
CA SER A 166 2.30 6.16 -4.10
C SER A 166 1.75 6.97 -5.26
N PHE A 167 1.25 6.25 -6.27
CA PHE A 167 0.61 6.81 -7.45
C PHE A 167 -0.76 6.16 -7.63
N VAL A 168 -1.80 6.95 -7.77
CA VAL A 168 -3.19 6.48 -7.82
C VAL A 168 -3.90 7.12 -9.01
N THR A 169 -4.54 6.31 -9.83
CA THR A 169 -5.31 6.78 -11.00
C THR A 169 -6.80 6.61 -10.72
N LEU A 170 -7.54 7.69 -10.78
CA LEU A 170 -8.98 7.78 -10.48
C LEU A 170 -9.68 8.69 -11.49
N THR A 171 -9.32 8.53 -12.77
CA THR A 171 -10.04 9.16 -13.87
C THR A 171 -11.38 8.47 -14.09
N ASN A 172 -12.25 9.06 -14.90
CA ASN A 172 -13.56 8.46 -15.24
C ASN A 172 -13.47 7.36 -16.30
N MET A 173 -12.26 6.99 -16.75
CA MET A 173 -12.01 6.02 -17.82
C MET A 173 -11.11 4.90 -17.30
N ASP A 174 -11.61 3.68 -17.27
CA ASP A 174 -10.86 2.52 -16.77
C ASP A 174 -9.62 2.24 -17.62
N GLU A 175 -9.71 2.38 -18.92
CA GLU A 175 -8.60 2.20 -19.86
C GLU A 175 -7.48 3.21 -19.61
N GLU A 176 -7.84 4.47 -19.35
CA GLU A 176 -6.89 5.53 -19.01
C GLU A 176 -6.20 5.22 -17.69
N ASN A 177 -6.95 4.78 -16.68
CA ASN A 177 -6.40 4.39 -15.37
C ASN A 177 -5.39 3.23 -15.49
N ILE A 178 -5.71 2.22 -16.31
CA ILE A 178 -4.80 1.09 -16.55
C ILE A 178 -3.54 1.58 -17.28
N PHE A 179 -3.71 2.37 -18.35
CA PHE A 179 -2.59 2.90 -19.13
C PHE A 179 -1.64 3.75 -18.29
N LEU A 180 -2.18 4.68 -17.49
CA LEU A 180 -1.41 5.54 -16.60
C LEU A 180 -0.65 4.73 -15.55
N SER A 181 -1.32 3.74 -14.93
CA SER A 181 -0.68 2.86 -13.94
C SER A 181 0.46 2.06 -14.54
N LEU A 182 0.28 1.47 -15.74
CA LEU A 182 1.33 0.73 -16.44
C LEU A 182 2.49 1.64 -16.85
N SER A 183 2.20 2.84 -17.33
CA SER A 183 3.22 3.83 -17.70
C SER A 183 4.03 4.27 -16.46
N ALA A 184 3.36 4.58 -15.37
CA ALA A 184 4.00 4.97 -14.11
C ALA A 184 4.90 3.85 -13.55
N LYS A 185 4.50 2.58 -13.68
CA LYS A 185 5.29 1.43 -13.21
C LYS A 185 6.71 1.38 -13.79
N ASN A 186 6.89 1.89 -15.00
CA ASN A 186 8.20 1.94 -15.67
C ASN A 186 9.01 3.20 -15.29
N MET A 187 8.39 4.17 -14.61
CA MET A 187 9.01 5.47 -14.32
C MET A 187 9.21 5.72 -12.81
N THR A 188 8.58 4.92 -11.97
CA THR A 188 8.67 5.09 -10.51
C THR A 188 8.70 3.75 -9.79
N GLN A 189 9.23 3.76 -8.56
CA GLN A 189 9.13 2.64 -7.62
C GLN A 189 7.90 2.79 -6.69
N ALA A 190 7.03 3.74 -6.98
CA ALA A 190 5.82 3.98 -6.20
C ALA A 190 4.91 2.76 -6.14
N LYS A 191 4.14 2.66 -5.08
CA LYS A 191 3.02 1.75 -5.01
C LYS A 191 1.89 2.28 -5.91
N LEU A 192 1.46 1.46 -6.87
CA LEU A 192 0.38 1.71 -7.80
C LEU A 192 -0.93 1.11 -7.31
#